data_705d729f76622eae868b4679129bce34
#
_entry.id   705d729f76622eae868b4679129bce34
#
_cell.length_a   1.000
_cell.length_b   1.000
_cell.length_c   1.000
_cell.angle_alpha   90.00
_cell.angle_beta   90.00
_cell.angle_gamma   90.00
#
_symmetry.space_group_name_H-M   'P 1'
#
loop_
_entity.id
_entity.type
_entity.pdbx_description
1 polymer ?
#
loop_
_entity_poly.entity_id
_entity_poly.type
_entity_poly.pdbx_seq_one_letter_code
_entity_poly.pdbx_strand_id
1 'polypeptide(L)'
;MGVSKTGSTFLQQRVFPILKNIHYIPTRKYHKIDEEISSIKKGNVLVSREFDRQFEREVDSFARNHKNVIPIIVFRRHDQYLASQYRRFVKNGFKHDIKRFFDINEDHGFFKKIHFCVK
;
A
#
# COMPACT_ATOMS: atom_id res chain seq x y z
N MET A 1 2.58 4.06 4.13
CA MET A 1 1.93 2.87 3.55
C MET A 1 1.03 3.30 2.40
N GLY A 2 0.91 2.54 1.33
CA GLY A 2 0.10 2.93 0.18
C GLY A 2 -0.79 1.80 -0.27
N VAL A 3 -1.96 2.16 -0.79
CA VAL A 3 -2.79 1.23 -1.55
C VAL A 3 -2.06 0.91 -2.85
N SER A 4 -2.20 -0.31 -3.33
CA SER A 4 -1.61 -0.77 -4.60
C SER A 4 -1.81 0.28 -5.72
N LYS A 5 -0.79 0.49 -6.57
CA LYS A 5 -0.84 1.43 -7.72
C LYS A 5 -0.85 2.94 -7.39
N THR A 6 -0.36 3.33 -6.23
CA THR A 6 -0.18 4.75 -5.86
C THR A 6 1.15 5.37 -6.31
N GLY A 7 1.98 4.64 -7.06
CA GLY A 7 3.33 5.10 -7.46
C GLY A 7 4.39 4.85 -6.39
N SER A 8 4.06 4.10 -5.34
CA SER A 8 4.95 3.77 -4.23
C SER A 8 6.26 3.09 -4.67
N THR A 9 6.25 2.35 -5.77
CA THR A 9 7.45 1.70 -6.31
C THR A 9 8.57 2.71 -6.63
N PHE A 10 8.23 3.86 -7.21
CA PHE A 10 9.21 4.92 -7.46
C PHE A 10 9.81 5.45 -6.15
N LEU A 11 8.95 5.75 -5.17
CA LEU A 11 9.39 6.20 -3.85
C LEU A 11 10.28 5.16 -3.17
N GLN A 12 9.89 3.90 -3.18
CA GLN A 12 10.61 2.80 -2.56
C GLN A 12 11.97 2.53 -3.20
N GLN A 13 12.10 2.70 -4.50
CA GLN A 13 13.33 2.37 -5.24
C GLN A 13 14.25 3.55 -5.44
N ARG A 14 13.72 4.77 -5.55
CA ARG A 14 14.47 5.96 -5.96
C ARG A 14 14.59 7.04 -4.90
N VAL A 15 13.62 7.15 -4.01
CA VAL A 15 13.56 8.24 -3.04
C VAL A 15 13.95 7.76 -1.64
N PHE A 16 13.27 6.74 -1.12
CA PHE A 16 13.50 6.31 0.26
C PHE A 16 14.92 5.85 0.55
N PRO A 17 15.62 5.13 -0.35
CA PRO A 17 17.00 4.69 -0.10
C PRO A 17 18.03 5.81 0.02
N ILE A 18 17.73 7.01 -0.49
CA ILE A 18 18.66 8.15 -0.48
C ILE A 18 18.33 9.20 0.60
N LEU A 19 17.30 8.94 1.43
CA LEU A 19 16.95 9.84 2.53
C LEU A 19 18.07 9.85 3.57
N LYS A 20 18.49 11.07 3.96
CA LYS A 20 19.49 11.26 5.01
C LYS A 20 18.84 11.16 6.39
N ASN A 21 19.57 10.60 7.36
CA ASN A 21 19.14 10.47 8.77
C ASN A 21 17.86 9.62 8.98
N ILE A 22 17.50 8.78 8.01
CA ILE A 22 16.38 7.86 8.08
C ILE A 22 16.85 6.49 7.63
N HIS A 23 16.61 5.47 8.45
CA HIS A 23 16.86 4.08 8.11
C HIS A 23 15.67 3.51 7.36
N TYR A 24 15.81 3.33 6.06
CA TYR A 24 14.75 2.78 5.24
C TYR A 24 14.77 1.26 5.24
N ILE A 25 13.66 0.64 5.65
CA ILE A 25 13.43 -0.80 5.61
C ILE A 25 12.52 -1.11 4.41
N PRO A 26 13.05 -1.74 3.35
CA PRO A 26 12.27 -2.04 2.15
C PRO A 26 11.27 -3.17 2.37
N THR A 27 10.22 -3.21 1.55
CA THR A 27 9.13 -4.20 1.61
C THR A 27 9.62 -5.66 1.68
N ARG A 28 10.71 -5.99 0.97
CA ARG A 28 11.28 -7.34 0.97
C ARG A 28 11.78 -7.81 2.34
N LYS A 29 12.11 -6.87 3.24
CA LYS A 29 12.58 -7.14 4.61
C LYS A 29 11.46 -7.09 5.65
N TYR A 30 10.23 -6.80 5.26
CA TYR A 30 9.11 -6.61 6.19
C TYR A 30 8.80 -7.86 7.01
N HIS A 31 9.07 -9.04 6.51
CA HIS A 31 8.88 -10.29 7.25
C HIS A 31 9.79 -10.44 8.48
N LYS A 32 10.85 -9.64 8.55
CA LYS A 32 11.79 -9.54 9.69
C LYS A 32 11.79 -8.14 10.31
N ILE A 33 10.66 -7.44 10.26
CA ILE A 33 10.59 -6.03 10.61
C ILE A 33 11.03 -5.76 12.05
N ASP A 34 10.65 -6.61 12.99
CA ASP A 34 10.98 -6.44 14.40
C ASP A 34 12.50 -6.60 14.65
N GLU A 35 13.14 -7.56 13.96
CA GLU A 35 14.59 -7.75 14.01
C GLU A 35 15.33 -6.55 13.40
N GLU A 36 14.88 -6.10 12.21
CA GLU A 36 15.48 -4.95 11.51
C GLU A 36 15.37 -3.66 12.36
N ILE A 37 14.20 -3.38 12.95
CA ILE A 37 14.02 -2.21 13.83
C ILE A 37 14.89 -2.34 15.09
N SER A 38 14.93 -3.50 15.71
CA SER A 38 15.71 -3.74 16.93
C SER A 38 17.21 -3.58 16.70
N SER A 39 17.69 -3.82 15.49
CA SER A 39 19.10 -3.63 15.12
C SER A 39 19.52 -2.16 15.01
N ILE A 40 18.55 -1.24 14.88
CA ILE A 40 18.79 0.19 14.72
C ILE A 40 18.86 0.86 16.08
N LYS A 41 20.06 1.17 16.53
CA LYS A 41 20.28 1.76 17.88
C LYS A 41 19.84 3.21 18.01
N LYS A 42 19.84 3.99 16.92
CA LYS A 42 19.53 5.43 16.94
C LYS A 42 19.06 5.91 15.56
N GLY A 43 18.11 6.84 15.56
CA GLY A 43 17.59 7.49 14.35
C GLY A 43 16.13 7.12 14.07
N ASN A 44 15.60 7.76 13.03
CA ASN A 44 14.24 7.48 12.56
C ASN A 44 14.24 6.30 11.58
N VAL A 45 13.18 5.53 11.63
CA VAL A 45 12.98 4.37 10.75
C VAL A 45 11.81 4.63 9.82
N LEU A 46 11.99 4.42 8.53
CA LEU A 46 10.94 4.45 7.54
C LEU A 46 10.66 3.03 7.03
N VAL A 47 9.44 2.58 7.24
CA VAL A 47 8.96 1.30 6.73
C VAL A 47 7.95 1.55 5.63
N SER A 48 8.10 0.92 4.48
CA SER A 48 7.16 1.04 3.38
C SER A 48 6.63 -0.31 2.95
N ARG A 49 5.31 -0.43 2.91
CA ARG A 49 4.63 -1.62 2.40
C ARG A 49 3.31 -1.24 1.73
N GLU A 50 2.92 -2.00 0.73
CA GLU A 50 1.59 -1.94 0.13
C GLU A 50 0.68 -2.94 0.85
N PHE A 51 -0.49 -2.48 1.26
CA PHE A 51 -1.53 -3.31 1.85
C PHE A 51 -2.82 -3.10 1.10
N ASP A 52 -3.56 -4.19 0.91
CA ASP A 52 -4.93 -4.15 0.43
C ASP A 52 -5.90 -4.43 1.61
N ARG A 53 -6.56 -5.58 1.61
CA ARG A 53 -7.56 -5.95 2.62
C ARG A 53 -7.01 -6.14 4.04
N GLN A 54 -5.70 -6.30 4.18
CA GLN A 54 -5.04 -6.55 5.46
C GLN A 54 -4.61 -5.26 6.16
N PHE A 55 -4.90 -4.09 5.58
CA PHE A 55 -4.36 -2.80 6.02
C PHE A 55 -4.61 -2.56 7.51
N GLU A 56 -5.86 -2.63 7.95
CA GLU A 56 -6.27 -2.37 9.34
C GLU A 56 -5.53 -3.29 10.32
N ARG A 57 -5.59 -4.59 10.09
CA ARG A 57 -4.93 -5.60 10.93
C ARG A 57 -3.42 -5.36 11.03
N GLU A 58 -2.77 -5.07 9.92
CA GLU A 58 -1.32 -4.88 9.88
C GLU A 58 -0.90 -3.57 10.56
N VAL A 59 -1.68 -2.49 10.42
CA VAL A 59 -1.44 -1.23 11.13
C VAL A 59 -1.59 -1.42 12.64
N ASP A 60 -2.66 -2.08 13.08
CA ASP A 60 -2.90 -2.34 14.49
C ASP A 60 -1.82 -3.23 15.12
N SER A 61 -1.42 -4.27 14.39
CA SER A 61 -0.33 -5.15 14.84
C SER A 61 0.99 -4.39 14.97
N PHE A 62 1.32 -3.58 13.97
CA PHE A 62 2.54 -2.79 13.97
C PHE A 62 2.55 -1.74 15.09
N ALA A 63 1.43 -1.05 15.30
CA ALA A 63 1.30 -0.01 16.34
C ALA A 63 1.36 -0.60 17.77
N ARG A 64 0.93 -1.85 17.96
CA ARG A 64 1.06 -2.55 19.26
C ARG A 64 2.50 -2.91 19.59
N ASN A 65 3.27 -3.30 18.58
CA ASN A 65 4.64 -3.76 18.77
C ASN A 65 5.67 -2.61 18.80
N HIS A 66 5.33 -1.47 18.23
CA HIS A 66 6.24 -0.33 18.10
C HIS A 66 5.63 0.96 18.65
N LYS A 67 6.38 1.66 19.49
CA LYS A 67 5.98 2.97 20.04
C LYS A 67 6.37 4.11 19.10
N ASN A 68 5.68 5.24 19.22
CA ASN A 68 5.97 6.46 18.43
C ASN A 68 5.89 6.27 16.91
N VAL A 69 4.88 5.53 16.46
CA VAL A 69 4.63 5.29 15.04
C VAL A 69 3.81 6.43 14.44
N ILE A 70 4.30 7.00 13.34
CA ILE A 70 3.56 7.97 12.54
C ILE A 70 3.11 7.27 11.26
N PRO A 71 1.82 6.94 11.11
CA PRO A 71 1.31 6.33 9.89
C PRO A 71 1.23 7.38 8.77
N ILE A 72 1.80 7.07 7.62
CA ILE A 72 1.67 7.86 6.40
C ILE A 72 0.94 7.02 5.37
N ILE A 73 -0.22 7.48 4.92
CA ILE A 73 -1.05 6.78 3.96
C ILE A 73 -1.06 7.57 2.66
N VAL A 74 -0.74 6.90 1.56
CA VAL A 74 -0.76 7.49 0.23
C VAL A 74 -1.98 6.98 -0.52
N PHE A 75 -2.87 7.89 -0.89
CA PHE A 75 -4.05 7.60 -1.69
C PHE A 75 -3.85 8.03 -3.13
N ARG A 76 -4.56 7.37 -4.01
CA ARG A 76 -4.72 7.78 -5.40
C ARG A 76 -6.18 8.07 -5.67
N ARG A 77 -6.49 9.01 -6.57
CA ARG A 77 -7.86 9.25 -7.02
C ARG A 77 -8.48 7.94 -7.52
N HIS A 78 -9.73 7.69 -7.14
CA HIS A 78 -10.40 6.42 -7.42
C HIS A 78 -10.51 6.11 -8.91
N ASP A 79 -10.84 7.11 -9.73
CA ASP A 79 -10.93 6.97 -11.18
C ASP A 79 -9.59 6.52 -11.79
N GLN A 80 -8.50 7.13 -11.38
CA GLN A 80 -7.15 6.76 -11.82
C GLN A 80 -6.73 5.40 -11.29
N TYR A 81 -7.13 5.07 -10.06
CA TYR A 81 -6.87 3.76 -9.48
C TYR A 81 -7.59 2.66 -10.26
N LEU A 82 -8.90 2.80 -10.49
CA LEU A 82 -9.70 1.85 -11.26
C LEU A 82 -9.18 1.69 -12.68
N ALA A 83 -8.87 2.78 -13.37
CA ALA A 83 -8.29 2.74 -14.71
C ALA A 83 -6.93 2.00 -14.73
N SER A 84 -6.12 2.18 -13.70
CA SER A 84 -4.83 1.48 -13.57
C SER A 84 -5.01 -0.02 -13.29
N GLN A 85 -5.98 -0.39 -12.48
CA GLN A 85 -6.31 -1.79 -12.21
C GLN A 85 -6.90 -2.46 -13.44
N TYR A 86 -7.84 -1.83 -14.13
CA TYR A 86 -8.41 -2.35 -15.36
C TYR A 86 -7.32 -2.63 -16.42
N ARG A 87 -6.42 -1.68 -16.67
CA ARG A 87 -5.26 -1.88 -17.58
C ARG A 87 -4.39 -3.08 -17.19
N ARG A 88 -4.16 -3.28 -15.89
CA ARG A 88 -3.43 -4.45 -15.39
C ARG A 88 -4.16 -5.75 -15.70
N PHE A 89 -5.47 -5.79 -15.47
CA PHE A 89 -6.30 -6.97 -15.75
C PHE A 89 -6.33 -7.29 -17.26
N VAL A 90 -6.49 -6.27 -18.10
CA VAL A 90 -6.42 -6.43 -19.56
C VAL A 90 -5.04 -6.97 -19.99
N LYS A 91 -3.97 -6.43 -19.45
CA LYS A 91 -2.61 -6.93 -19.70
C LYS A 91 -2.43 -8.39 -19.29
N ASN A 92 -3.15 -8.83 -18.25
CA ASN A 92 -3.12 -10.21 -17.75
C ASN A 92 -4.19 -11.11 -18.38
N GLY A 93 -4.79 -10.69 -19.51
CA GLY A 93 -5.70 -11.51 -20.30
C GLY A 93 -7.20 -11.31 -20.01
N PHE A 94 -7.59 -10.29 -19.24
CA PHE A 94 -9.00 -9.94 -19.07
C PHE A 94 -9.57 -9.35 -20.36
N LYS A 95 -10.58 -10.01 -20.96
CA LYS A 95 -11.11 -9.71 -22.29
C LYS A 95 -12.49 -9.02 -22.27
N HIS A 96 -12.98 -8.65 -21.10
CA HIS A 96 -14.29 -8.02 -20.96
C HIS A 96 -14.17 -6.50 -20.86
N ASP A 97 -15.27 -5.80 -21.09
CA ASP A 97 -15.33 -4.36 -20.97
C ASP A 97 -15.20 -3.89 -19.51
N ILE A 98 -15.06 -2.57 -19.34
CA ILE A 98 -14.89 -1.96 -18.03
C ILE A 98 -16.10 -2.13 -17.13
N LYS A 99 -17.33 -2.22 -17.68
CA LYS A 99 -18.56 -2.39 -16.89
C LYS A 99 -18.56 -3.73 -16.14
N ARG A 100 -18.06 -4.79 -16.78
CA ARG A 100 -17.91 -6.08 -16.13
C ARG A 100 -16.79 -6.11 -15.09
N PHE A 101 -15.81 -5.24 -15.24
CA PHE A 101 -14.74 -5.08 -14.27
C PHE A 101 -15.20 -4.29 -13.03
N PHE A 102 -15.95 -3.21 -13.26
CA PHE A 102 -16.45 -2.33 -12.21
C PHE A 102 -17.76 -1.68 -12.65
N ASP A 103 -18.82 -1.85 -11.87
CA ASP A 103 -20.08 -1.14 -12.02
C ASP A 103 -20.34 -0.29 -10.78
N ILE A 104 -20.62 1.01 -10.99
CA ILE A 104 -20.88 1.95 -9.90
C ILE A 104 -22.26 1.77 -9.28
N ASN A 105 -23.21 1.22 -10.05
CA ASN A 105 -24.59 1.02 -9.64
C ASN A 105 -24.83 -0.34 -8.99
N GLU A 106 -23.99 -1.32 -9.32
CA GLU A 106 -24.13 -2.69 -8.87
C GLU A 106 -22.89 -3.17 -8.13
N ASP A 107 -23.09 -3.81 -6.99
CA ASP A 107 -22.00 -4.39 -6.19
C ASP A 107 -21.53 -5.77 -6.73
N HIS A 108 -21.81 -6.04 -8.00
CA HIS A 108 -21.57 -7.33 -8.66
C HIS A 108 -20.35 -7.36 -9.57
N GLY A 109 -19.64 -6.24 -9.73
CA GLY A 109 -18.41 -6.18 -10.51
C GLY A 109 -17.31 -7.06 -9.92
N PHE A 110 -16.37 -7.48 -10.76
CA PHE A 110 -15.16 -8.20 -10.35
C PHE A 110 -14.37 -7.41 -9.28
N PHE A 111 -14.47 -6.10 -9.30
CA PHE A 111 -13.93 -5.19 -8.30
C PHE A 111 -15.09 -4.69 -7.42
N LYS A 112 -15.32 -5.37 -6.30
CA LYS A 112 -16.31 -4.92 -5.31
C LYS A 112 -15.99 -3.51 -4.83
N LYS A 113 -17.03 -2.72 -4.56
CA LYS A 113 -16.90 -1.41 -3.90
C LYS A 113 -15.93 -1.53 -2.73
N ILE A 114 -14.84 -0.82 -2.82
CA ILE A 114 -13.98 -0.61 -1.65
C ILE A 114 -14.75 0.38 -0.79
N HIS A 115 -15.44 -0.12 0.22
CA HIS A 115 -16.06 0.72 1.22
C HIS A 115 -14.95 1.38 2.02
N PHE A 116 -14.59 2.58 1.61
CA PHE A 116 -13.84 3.46 2.50
C PHE A 116 -14.82 3.98 3.53
N CYS A 117 -14.91 3.32 4.67
CA CYS A 117 -15.46 3.95 5.85
C CYS A 117 -14.49 5.05 6.28
N VAL A 118 -14.71 6.26 5.80
CA VAL A 118 -14.26 7.46 6.48
C VAL A 118 -15.26 7.64 7.62
N LYS A 119 -14.89 7.25 8.84
CA LYS A 119 -15.56 7.73 10.05
C LYS A 119 -15.03 9.10 10.39
#